data_be461f4a71bf56e8894b269aaccd9bac
#
_entry.id   be461f4a71bf56e8894b269aaccd9bac
#
_cell.length_a   1.000
_cell.length_b   1.000
_cell.length_c   1.000
_cell.angle_alpha   90.00
_cell.angle_beta   90.00
_cell.angle_gamma   90.00
#
_symmetry.space_group_name_H-M   'P 1'
#
loop_
_entity.id
_entity.type
_entity.pdbx_description
1 polymer ?
#
loop_
_entity_poly.entity_id
_entity_poly.type
_entity_poly.pdbx_seq_one_letter_code
_entity_poly.pdbx_strand_id
1 'polypeptide(L)'
;MRRGLAFVGVMLVIAAAVTATFASTATARPKKTINIAVFLASSANTYWAAALQGAKDVQKKNPNVKLTVFDGQFNTNKQLGQLRDALVSKKYQAWFVGPNDGGPLTPTIKQAIKDGVFVGCSLVPCGPNIKSAKVQIPGQTIFAGLGFFPNGQLLGKLVVQGCAGIDPCKVLWLPGLPTLPLEKARQDGLYSIIRPHKNIKVVAVAAGGYLAAPALKATQDILSAHPDLNVIVSSGDQMIAGAVKAAQVAGLAGKIKMYGNGCTFEAKVLIQQGKQAGCTVYLPRTEGRLVVQALVDAVNGKGKTGVSIDPTPRSPIGGLGTKANIGKLKPEFHS
;
A
#
# COMPACT_ATOMS: atom_id res chain seq x y z
N MET A 1 31.43 -0.42 109.37
CA MET A 1 30.02 -0.12 109.11
C MET A 1 29.92 0.82 107.96
N ARG A 2 28.97 0.58 107.13
CA ARG A 2 28.46 1.38 106.01
C ARG A 2 29.05 1.00 104.60
N ARG A 3 28.10 0.47 103.91
CA ARG A 3 28.06 -0.03 102.55
C ARG A 3 28.11 1.14 101.58
N GLY A 4 28.85 1.06 100.51
CA GLY A 4 28.77 1.96 99.36
C GLY A 4 28.39 1.16 98.10
N LEU A 5 27.27 1.52 97.53
CA LEU A 5 26.77 0.95 96.29
C LEU A 5 27.59 1.48 95.06
N ALA A 6 28.01 0.56 94.20
CA ALA A 6 28.54 0.88 92.92
C ALA A 6 27.40 0.93 91.88
N PHE A 7 27.25 2.02 91.17
CA PHE A 7 26.42 2.15 89.98
C PHE A 7 27.20 1.80 88.72
N VAL A 8 26.75 0.73 88.04
CA VAL A 8 27.28 0.33 86.76
C VAL A 8 26.38 1.04 85.70
N GLY A 9 26.99 1.99 84.98
CA GLY A 9 26.33 2.65 83.83
C GLY A 9 26.55 1.80 82.57
N VAL A 10 25.45 1.28 82.03
CA VAL A 10 25.42 0.60 80.72
C VAL A 10 25.33 1.65 79.64
N MET A 11 26.40 1.88 78.88
CA MET A 11 26.34 2.66 77.62
C MET A 11 25.79 1.82 76.48
N LEU A 12 24.58 2.14 76.00
CA LEU A 12 23.98 1.59 74.79
C LEU A 12 24.56 2.33 73.59
N VAL A 13 25.41 1.64 72.79
CA VAL A 13 25.89 2.16 71.49
C VAL A 13 24.84 1.77 70.44
N ILE A 14 24.05 2.72 69.94
CA ILE A 14 23.16 2.53 68.82
C ILE A 14 23.99 2.66 67.53
N ALA A 15 24.31 1.54 66.87
CA ALA A 15 24.89 1.55 65.55
C ALA A 15 23.76 1.78 64.50
N ALA A 16 23.64 2.96 63.95
CA ALA A 16 22.75 3.27 62.84
C ALA A 16 23.39 2.71 61.54
N ALA A 17 22.89 1.55 61.09
CA ALA A 17 23.25 1.00 59.79
C ALA A 17 22.56 1.82 58.66
N VAL A 18 23.29 2.74 58.01
CA VAL A 18 22.86 3.42 56.82
C VAL A 18 22.98 2.45 55.62
N THR A 19 21.89 1.76 55.27
CA THR A 19 21.79 1.00 54.02
C THR A 19 21.62 1.96 52.83
N ALA A 20 22.71 2.31 52.17
CA ALA A 20 22.68 3.00 50.92
C ALA A 20 22.12 2.05 49.83
N THR A 21 20.84 2.21 49.47
CA THR A 21 20.24 1.59 48.31
C THR A 21 20.80 2.23 47.06
N PHE A 22 21.81 1.62 46.43
CA PHE A 22 22.21 1.94 45.09
C PHE A 22 21.06 1.54 44.14
N ALA A 23 20.19 2.50 43.78
CA ALA A 23 19.30 2.36 42.66
C ALA A 23 20.16 2.24 41.40
N SER A 24 20.42 1.00 40.95
CA SER A 24 21.00 0.75 39.63
C SER A 24 20.04 1.33 38.59
N THR A 25 20.32 2.53 38.11
CA THR A 25 19.77 3.04 36.88
C THR A 25 20.27 2.13 35.78
N ALA A 26 19.50 1.11 35.43
CA ALA A 26 19.76 0.29 34.26
C ALA A 26 19.67 1.22 33.04
N THR A 27 20.78 1.76 32.61
CA THR A 27 20.89 2.46 31.33
C THR A 27 20.53 1.46 30.25
N ALA A 28 19.33 1.60 29.69
CA ALA A 28 18.87 0.76 28.60
C ALA A 28 19.93 0.80 27.49
N ARG A 29 20.51 -0.36 27.18
CA ARG A 29 21.50 -0.47 26.09
C ARG A 29 20.88 0.15 24.83
N PRO A 30 21.60 1.04 24.13
CA PRO A 30 21.07 1.65 22.92
C PRO A 30 20.68 0.55 21.93
N LYS A 31 19.43 0.59 21.46
CA LYS A 31 18.96 -0.40 20.48
C LYS A 31 19.82 -0.32 19.22
N LYS A 32 20.27 -1.48 18.73
CA LYS A 32 21.04 -1.57 17.48
C LYS A 32 20.30 -0.89 16.34
N THR A 33 20.99 -0.09 15.54
CA THR A 33 20.40 0.56 14.34
C THR A 33 19.93 -0.49 13.35
N ILE A 34 18.72 -0.32 12.84
CA ILE A 34 18.10 -1.14 11.80
C ILE A 34 18.04 -0.30 10.53
N ASN A 35 18.87 -0.65 9.54
CA ASN A 35 18.85 0.00 8.23
C ASN A 35 17.91 -0.76 7.30
N ILE A 36 16.91 -0.09 6.77
CA ILE A 36 15.91 -0.63 5.83
C ILE A 36 16.06 0.09 4.50
N ALA A 37 16.33 -0.65 3.43
CA ALA A 37 16.21 -0.15 2.07
C ALA A 37 14.74 -0.15 1.64
N VAL A 38 14.26 0.95 1.11
CA VAL A 38 12.88 1.12 0.62
C VAL A 38 12.94 1.35 -0.88
N PHE A 39 12.60 0.33 -1.65
CA PHE A 39 12.57 0.37 -3.11
C PHE A 39 11.15 0.65 -3.58
N LEU A 40 10.90 1.86 -4.04
CA LEU A 40 9.60 2.26 -4.58
C LEU A 40 9.56 2.05 -6.09
N ALA A 41 8.41 1.63 -6.62
CA ALA A 41 8.22 1.59 -8.07
C ALA A 41 8.42 2.98 -8.70
N SER A 42 7.89 4.03 -8.05
CA SER A 42 8.18 5.43 -8.37
C SER A 42 7.89 6.33 -7.18
N SER A 43 8.83 7.17 -6.79
CA SER A 43 8.64 8.14 -5.70
C SER A 43 7.73 9.32 -6.09
N ALA A 44 7.58 9.59 -7.38
CA ALA A 44 6.68 10.62 -7.90
C ALA A 44 5.20 10.20 -7.88
N ASN A 45 4.91 8.91 -7.69
CA ASN A 45 3.53 8.41 -7.63
C ASN A 45 2.96 8.55 -6.23
N THR A 46 1.76 9.11 -6.12
CA THR A 46 1.09 9.43 -4.85
C THR A 46 0.78 8.21 -3.99
N TYR A 47 0.49 7.05 -4.61
CA TYR A 47 0.33 5.78 -3.90
C TYR A 47 1.61 5.40 -3.15
N TRP A 48 2.76 5.42 -3.85
CA TRP A 48 4.05 5.06 -3.26
C TRP A 48 4.54 6.11 -2.26
N ALA A 49 4.22 7.39 -2.46
CA ALA A 49 4.47 8.43 -1.47
C ALA A 49 3.71 8.16 -0.16
N ALA A 50 2.45 7.70 -0.24
CA ALA A 50 1.67 7.33 0.93
C ALA A 50 2.18 6.04 1.60
N ALA A 51 2.61 5.04 0.83
CA ALA A 51 3.26 3.84 1.37
C ALA A 51 4.56 4.19 2.13
N LEU A 52 5.38 5.08 1.56
CA LEU A 52 6.56 5.62 2.24
C LEU A 52 6.20 6.37 3.52
N GLN A 53 5.11 7.14 3.52
CA GLN A 53 4.65 7.81 4.73
C GLN A 53 4.27 6.79 5.82
N GLY A 54 3.65 5.67 5.45
CA GLY A 54 3.39 4.55 6.35
C GLY A 54 4.66 3.95 6.94
N ALA A 55 5.71 3.78 6.11
CA ALA A 55 7.03 3.36 6.56
C ALA A 55 7.65 4.36 7.57
N LYS A 56 7.54 5.67 7.28
CA LYS A 56 8.01 6.74 8.17
C LYS A 56 7.22 6.81 9.49
N ASP A 57 5.93 6.44 9.49
CA ASP A 57 5.14 6.35 10.74
C ASP A 57 5.74 5.29 11.70
N VAL A 58 6.25 4.17 11.16
CA VAL A 58 6.95 3.16 11.96
C VAL A 58 8.32 3.64 12.41
N GLN A 59 9.08 4.28 11.52
CA GLN A 59 10.38 4.89 11.86
C GLN A 59 10.23 5.89 13.01
N LYS A 60 9.21 6.76 12.99
CA LYS A 60 8.96 7.75 14.05
C LYS A 60 8.78 7.09 15.42
N LYS A 61 8.16 5.90 15.47
CA LYS A 61 7.96 5.11 16.70
C LYS A 61 9.18 4.30 17.11
N ASN A 62 10.14 4.11 16.18
CA ASN A 62 11.35 3.32 16.37
C ASN A 62 12.58 4.16 15.93
N PRO A 63 13.11 5.05 16.81
CA PRO A 63 14.18 6.00 16.43
C PRO A 63 15.48 5.34 15.94
N ASN A 64 15.70 4.06 16.28
CA ASN A 64 16.81 3.26 15.78
C ASN A 64 16.62 2.72 14.37
N VAL A 65 15.44 2.89 13.74
CA VAL A 65 15.19 2.52 12.34
C VAL A 65 15.65 3.65 11.42
N LYS A 66 16.43 3.31 10.39
CA LYS A 66 16.87 4.23 9.33
C LYS A 66 16.34 3.73 7.99
N LEU A 67 15.63 4.60 7.26
CA LEU A 67 15.10 4.30 5.93
C LEU A 67 15.98 4.96 4.87
N THR A 68 16.41 4.19 3.87
CA THR A 68 17.06 4.69 2.65
C THR A 68 16.12 4.41 1.49
N VAL A 69 15.70 5.45 0.77
CA VAL A 69 14.71 5.35 -0.30
C VAL A 69 15.40 5.29 -1.65
N PHE A 70 14.94 4.36 -2.49
CA PHE A 70 15.36 4.19 -3.88
C PHE A 70 14.15 4.37 -4.79
N ASP A 71 14.31 5.17 -5.85
CA ASP A 71 13.28 5.47 -6.82
C ASP A 71 13.46 4.66 -8.10
N GLY A 72 12.58 3.72 -8.36
CA GLY A 72 12.59 2.88 -9.56
C GLY A 72 12.09 3.60 -10.82
N GLN A 73 11.42 4.75 -10.70
CA GLN A 73 10.91 5.58 -11.83
C GLN A 73 10.07 4.78 -12.83
N PHE A 74 9.25 3.84 -12.35
CA PHE A 74 8.50 2.88 -13.16
C PHE A 74 9.37 2.10 -14.18
N ASN A 75 10.67 1.91 -13.87
CA ASN A 75 11.63 1.17 -14.68
C ASN A 75 12.16 -0.04 -13.91
N THR A 76 11.77 -1.24 -14.35
CA THR A 76 12.16 -2.51 -13.71
C THR A 76 13.68 -2.73 -13.73
N ASN A 77 14.37 -2.38 -14.82
CA ASN A 77 15.83 -2.56 -14.93
C ASN A 77 16.58 -1.63 -13.98
N LYS A 78 16.13 -0.37 -13.85
CA LYS A 78 16.67 0.55 -12.84
C LYS A 78 16.49 0.01 -11.43
N GLN A 79 15.29 -0.45 -11.12
CA GLN A 79 14.98 -1.01 -9.81
C GLN A 79 15.82 -2.27 -9.52
N LEU A 80 16.01 -3.14 -10.53
CA LEU A 80 16.88 -4.32 -10.42
C LEU A 80 18.33 -3.94 -10.12
N GLY A 81 18.88 -2.91 -10.78
CA GLY A 81 20.20 -2.36 -10.47
C GLY A 81 20.30 -1.93 -9.01
N GLN A 82 19.33 -1.15 -8.52
CA GLN A 82 19.28 -0.69 -7.13
C GLN A 82 19.24 -1.83 -6.11
N LEU A 83 18.49 -2.91 -6.39
CA LEU A 83 18.47 -4.09 -5.52
C LEU A 83 19.84 -4.80 -5.50
N ARG A 84 20.50 -4.92 -6.66
CA ARG A 84 21.84 -5.53 -6.76
C ARG A 84 22.88 -4.72 -5.99
N ASP A 85 22.87 -3.39 -6.12
CA ASP A 85 23.78 -2.49 -5.38
C ASP A 85 23.55 -2.61 -3.87
N ALA A 86 22.28 -2.66 -3.44
CA ALA A 86 21.94 -2.84 -2.03
C ALA A 86 22.42 -4.22 -1.50
N LEU A 87 22.31 -5.28 -2.32
CA LEU A 87 22.77 -6.62 -1.99
C LEU A 87 24.29 -6.63 -1.76
N VAL A 88 25.06 -6.09 -2.71
CA VAL A 88 26.52 -6.02 -2.64
C VAL A 88 26.98 -5.16 -1.46
N SER A 89 26.27 -4.08 -1.16
CA SER A 89 26.65 -3.16 -0.07
C SER A 89 26.58 -3.77 1.31
N LYS A 90 25.78 -4.81 1.54
CA LYS A 90 25.50 -5.48 2.84
C LYS A 90 25.10 -4.52 3.98
N LYS A 91 24.61 -3.32 3.63
CA LYS A 91 24.28 -2.26 4.60
C LYS A 91 22.93 -2.45 5.28
N TYR A 92 22.00 -3.18 4.64
CA TYR A 92 20.60 -3.22 5.03
C TYR A 92 20.23 -4.56 5.65
N GLN A 93 19.62 -4.55 6.83
CA GLN A 93 19.09 -5.73 7.50
C GLN A 93 17.72 -6.13 6.94
N ALA A 94 17.01 -5.17 6.32
CA ALA A 94 15.70 -5.44 5.74
C ALA A 94 15.45 -4.60 4.48
N TRP A 95 14.59 -5.13 3.60
CA TRP A 95 14.15 -4.48 2.37
C TRP A 95 12.62 -4.38 2.34
N PHE A 96 12.11 -3.16 2.19
CA PHE A 96 10.75 -2.91 1.74
C PHE A 96 10.77 -2.73 0.23
N VAL A 97 10.09 -3.60 -0.51
CA VAL A 97 10.08 -3.58 -1.97
C VAL A 97 8.65 -3.33 -2.46
N GLY A 98 8.47 -2.26 -3.22
CA GLY A 98 7.32 -2.03 -4.09
C GLY A 98 7.74 -2.29 -5.53
N PRO A 99 7.60 -3.54 -6.05
CA PRO A 99 8.12 -3.87 -7.37
C PRO A 99 7.42 -3.13 -8.51
N ASN A 100 8.15 -2.82 -9.57
CA ASN A 100 7.56 -2.55 -10.87
C ASN A 100 7.06 -3.83 -11.53
N ASP A 101 7.91 -4.87 -11.48
CA ASP A 101 7.62 -6.24 -11.88
C ASP A 101 8.38 -7.20 -10.95
N GLY A 102 7.68 -8.06 -10.24
CA GLY A 102 8.30 -8.97 -9.28
C GLY A 102 9.11 -10.09 -9.94
N GLY A 103 8.75 -10.51 -11.15
CA GLY A 103 9.41 -11.61 -11.85
C GLY A 103 10.92 -11.41 -12.00
N PRO A 104 11.38 -10.36 -12.70
CA PRO A 104 12.79 -10.05 -12.87
C PRO A 104 13.56 -9.79 -11.57
N LEU A 105 12.88 -9.31 -10.53
CA LEU A 105 13.50 -9.01 -9.24
C LEU A 105 13.70 -10.27 -8.36
N THR A 106 12.91 -11.33 -8.62
CA THR A 106 12.86 -12.56 -7.81
C THR A 106 14.24 -13.17 -7.52
N PRO A 107 15.17 -13.34 -8.49
CA PRO A 107 16.48 -13.94 -8.20
C PRO A 107 17.30 -13.14 -7.19
N THR A 108 17.35 -11.81 -7.34
CA THR A 108 18.08 -10.93 -6.43
C THR A 108 17.44 -10.91 -5.03
N ILE A 109 16.12 -10.95 -4.94
CA ILE A 109 15.39 -11.03 -3.66
C ILE A 109 15.65 -12.36 -2.97
N LYS A 110 15.64 -13.50 -3.70
CA LYS A 110 16.01 -14.81 -3.14
C LYS A 110 17.42 -14.81 -2.57
N GLN A 111 18.38 -14.20 -3.26
CA GLN A 111 19.75 -14.11 -2.77
C GLN A 111 19.82 -13.23 -1.51
N ALA A 112 19.14 -12.09 -1.47
CA ALA A 112 19.08 -11.24 -0.28
C ALA A 112 18.53 -12.00 0.94
N ILE A 113 17.45 -12.77 0.77
CA ILE A 113 16.87 -13.60 1.83
C ILE A 113 17.87 -14.67 2.30
N LYS A 114 18.57 -15.34 1.37
CA LYS A 114 19.62 -16.32 1.68
C LYS A 114 20.76 -15.69 2.48
N ASP A 115 21.10 -14.44 2.18
CA ASP A 115 22.14 -13.67 2.88
C ASP A 115 21.65 -13.07 4.22
N GLY A 116 20.44 -13.42 4.66
CA GLY A 116 19.88 -13.01 5.95
C GLY A 116 19.14 -11.68 5.95
N VAL A 117 18.85 -11.11 4.78
CA VAL A 117 18.05 -9.88 4.68
C VAL A 117 16.55 -10.23 4.78
N PHE A 118 15.83 -9.56 5.68
CA PHE A 118 14.38 -9.67 5.77
C PHE A 118 13.70 -8.87 4.66
N VAL A 119 12.83 -9.50 3.87
CA VAL A 119 12.18 -8.84 2.72
C VAL A 119 10.67 -8.81 2.86
N GLY A 120 10.10 -7.62 2.74
CA GLY A 120 8.65 -7.39 2.67
C GLY A 120 8.26 -6.67 1.40
N CYS A 121 7.13 -7.06 0.81
CA CYS A 121 6.63 -6.50 -0.44
C CYS A 121 5.24 -5.91 -0.26
N SER A 122 4.94 -4.85 -1.00
CA SER A 122 3.63 -4.17 -0.96
C SER A 122 3.05 -4.01 -2.36
N LEU A 123 1.74 -4.07 -2.47
CA LEU A 123 0.92 -3.92 -3.66
C LEU A 123 1.24 -4.95 -4.76
N VAL A 124 2.46 -4.92 -5.29
CA VAL A 124 2.96 -5.84 -6.31
C VAL A 124 3.70 -6.98 -5.61
N PRO A 125 3.39 -8.25 -5.91
CA PRO A 125 4.12 -9.38 -5.32
C PRO A 125 5.57 -9.40 -5.80
N CYS A 126 6.48 -9.81 -4.92
CA CYS A 126 7.91 -9.96 -5.24
C CYS A 126 8.24 -11.22 -6.06
N GLY A 127 7.27 -12.07 -6.31
CA GLY A 127 7.41 -13.28 -7.14
C GLY A 127 6.82 -13.11 -8.53
N PRO A 128 6.93 -14.13 -9.40
CA PRO A 128 6.55 -14.03 -10.81
C PRO A 128 5.03 -14.07 -11.05
N ASN A 129 4.23 -14.58 -10.11
CA ASN A 129 2.78 -14.66 -10.29
C ASN A 129 2.10 -13.36 -9.86
N ILE A 130 1.94 -12.44 -10.79
CA ILE A 130 1.32 -11.13 -10.58
C ILE A 130 -0.15 -11.20 -10.12
N LYS A 131 -0.85 -12.32 -10.36
CA LYS A 131 -2.24 -12.53 -9.93
C LYS A 131 -2.36 -12.96 -8.47
N SER A 132 -1.25 -13.38 -7.85
CA SER A 132 -1.23 -13.84 -6.47
C SER A 132 -1.15 -12.67 -5.48
N ALA A 133 -2.00 -12.71 -4.45
CA ALA A 133 -1.93 -11.82 -3.29
C ALA A 133 -1.22 -12.48 -2.09
N LYS A 134 -0.28 -13.40 -2.36
CA LYS A 134 0.43 -14.16 -1.32
C LYS A 134 1.94 -14.04 -1.48
N VAL A 135 2.65 -14.27 -0.37
CA VAL A 135 4.09 -14.50 -0.40
C VAL A 135 4.41 -15.65 -1.36
N GLN A 136 5.39 -15.45 -2.23
CA GLN A 136 5.78 -16.40 -3.27
C GLN A 136 7.23 -16.87 -3.12
N ILE A 137 8.04 -16.18 -2.34
CA ILE A 137 9.45 -16.49 -2.16
C ILE A 137 9.64 -17.11 -0.78
N PRO A 138 10.17 -18.35 -0.66
CA PRO A 138 10.48 -18.95 0.63
C PRO A 138 11.38 -18.04 1.47
N GLY A 139 11.04 -17.84 2.74
CA GLY A 139 11.76 -16.96 3.65
C GLY A 139 11.38 -15.47 3.56
N GLN A 140 10.59 -15.05 2.57
CA GLN A 140 10.04 -13.69 2.54
C GLN A 140 9.20 -13.42 3.78
N THR A 141 9.41 -12.26 4.43
CA THR A 141 8.75 -11.92 5.69
C THR A 141 7.26 -11.66 5.49
N ILE A 142 6.91 -10.75 4.59
CA ILE A 142 5.52 -10.30 4.40
C ILE A 142 5.24 -9.89 2.95
N PHE A 143 3.99 -10.11 2.53
CA PHE A 143 3.33 -9.38 1.45
C PHE A 143 2.12 -8.66 2.02
N ALA A 144 1.96 -7.36 1.75
CA ALA A 144 0.78 -6.57 2.09
C ALA A 144 0.16 -5.98 0.82
N GLY A 145 -1.11 -6.31 0.55
CA GLY A 145 -1.83 -5.82 -0.62
C GLY A 145 -3.02 -6.70 -1.00
N LEU A 146 -4.00 -6.11 -1.68
CA LEU A 146 -5.19 -6.81 -2.18
C LEU A 146 -4.88 -7.76 -3.34
N GLY A 147 -3.85 -7.44 -4.15
CA GLY A 147 -3.59 -8.11 -5.42
C GLY A 147 -4.44 -7.57 -6.58
N PHE A 148 -3.90 -7.71 -7.81
CA PHE A 148 -4.50 -7.04 -8.97
C PHE A 148 -5.67 -7.78 -9.57
N PHE A 149 -5.67 -9.11 -9.55
CA PHE A 149 -6.81 -9.89 -10.03
C PHE A 149 -8.04 -9.70 -9.14
N PRO A 150 -7.99 -9.84 -7.81
CA PRO A 150 -9.11 -9.50 -6.92
C PRO A 150 -9.55 -8.03 -7.02
N ASN A 151 -8.61 -7.10 -7.17
CA ASN A 151 -8.94 -5.69 -7.39
C ASN A 151 -9.73 -5.48 -8.69
N GLY A 152 -9.32 -6.14 -9.78
CA GLY A 152 -10.08 -6.14 -11.04
C GLY A 152 -11.49 -6.71 -10.87
N GLN A 153 -11.65 -7.76 -10.06
CA GLN A 153 -12.98 -8.30 -9.75
C GLN A 153 -13.87 -7.28 -9.01
N LEU A 154 -13.32 -6.50 -8.09
CA LEU A 154 -14.04 -5.41 -7.43
C LEU A 154 -14.47 -4.33 -8.43
N LEU A 155 -13.59 -3.92 -9.36
CA LEU A 155 -13.95 -3.02 -10.45
C LEU A 155 -15.07 -3.59 -11.33
N GLY A 156 -14.99 -4.90 -11.65
CA GLY A 156 -16.04 -5.60 -12.41
C GLY A 156 -17.40 -5.54 -11.72
N LYS A 157 -17.46 -5.72 -10.40
CA LYS A 157 -18.70 -5.60 -9.62
C LYS A 157 -19.30 -4.18 -9.73
N LEU A 158 -18.46 -3.14 -9.69
CA LEU A 158 -18.92 -1.76 -9.89
C LEU A 158 -19.47 -1.55 -11.31
N VAL A 159 -18.83 -2.12 -12.33
CA VAL A 159 -19.33 -2.05 -13.72
C VAL A 159 -20.69 -2.74 -13.85
N VAL A 160 -20.84 -3.96 -13.30
CA VAL A 160 -22.13 -4.67 -13.31
C VAL A 160 -23.23 -3.85 -12.64
N GLN A 161 -22.93 -3.25 -11.48
CA GLN A 161 -23.85 -2.34 -10.79
C GLN A 161 -24.19 -1.11 -11.66
N GLY A 162 -23.19 -0.54 -12.33
CA GLY A 162 -23.36 0.60 -13.22
C GLY A 162 -24.22 0.32 -14.45
N CYS A 163 -24.12 -0.91 -14.97
CA CYS A 163 -24.82 -1.37 -16.15
C CYS A 163 -26.22 -1.95 -15.87
N ALA A 164 -26.66 -1.97 -14.61
CA ALA A 164 -27.99 -2.51 -14.26
C ALA A 164 -29.12 -1.78 -14.99
N GLY A 165 -29.95 -2.54 -15.72
CA GLY A 165 -31.09 -2.01 -16.50
C GLY A 165 -30.71 -1.32 -17.83
N ILE A 166 -29.45 -1.44 -18.27
CA ILE A 166 -28.96 -0.89 -19.54
C ILE A 166 -28.59 -2.03 -20.50
N ASP A 167 -29.15 -2.03 -21.72
CA ASP A 167 -28.83 -3.01 -22.77
C ASP A 167 -28.90 -2.38 -24.17
N PRO A 168 -27.77 -2.29 -24.92
CA PRO A 168 -26.41 -2.61 -24.47
C PRO A 168 -25.82 -1.56 -23.54
N CYS A 169 -25.06 -2.01 -22.52
CA CYS A 169 -24.27 -1.13 -21.67
C CYS A 169 -22.85 -1.00 -22.25
N LYS A 170 -22.53 0.17 -22.81
CA LYS A 170 -21.24 0.47 -23.44
C LYS A 170 -20.24 0.95 -22.39
N VAL A 171 -19.10 0.27 -22.30
CA VAL A 171 -18.07 0.49 -21.27
C VAL A 171 -16.74 0.90 -21.90
N LEU A 172 -16.10 1.95 -21.38
CA LEU A 172 -14.69 2.25 -21.59
C LEU A 172 -13.88 1.63 -20.44
N TRP A 173 -12.90 0.78 -20.75
CA TRP A 173 -11.83 0.42 -19.84
C TRP A 173 -10.66 1.39 -20.01
N LEU A 174 -10.28 2.08 -18.93
CA LEU A 174 -9.23 3.10 -18.88
C LEU A 174 -8.05 2.61 -18.01
N PRO A 175 -7.15 1.74 -18.54
CA PRO A 175 -5.96 1.27 -17.83
C PRO A 175 -4.93 2.38 -17.63
N GLY A 176 -3.99 2.16 -16.70
CA GLY A 176 -2.85 3.05 -16.48
C GLY A 176 -1.77 2.88 -17.55
N LEU A 177 -0.75 2.09 -17.24
CA LEU A 177 0.39 1.80 -18.11
C LEU A 177 0.30 0.34 -18.60
N PRO A 178 -0.17 0.06 -19.82
CA PRO A 178 -0.38 -1.30 -20.33
C PRO A 178 0.88 -2.18 -20.36
N THR A 179 2.06 -1.56 -20.35
CA THR A 179 3.36 -2.25 -20.27
C THR A 179 3.64 -2.89 -18.92
N LEU A 180 2.92 -2.48 -17.87
CA LEU A 180 3.05 -3.07 -16.53
C LEU A 180 2.20 -4.35 -16.43
N PRO A 181 2.78 -5.49 -15.99
CA PRO A 181 2.05 -6.77 -15.90
C PRO A 181 0.81 -6.70 -14.99
N LEU A 182 0.79 -5.78 -14.04
CA LEU A 182 -0.34 -5.56 -13.14
C LEU A 182 -1.63 -5.16 -13.87
N GLU A 183 -1.53 -4.41 -14.99
CA GLU A 183 -2.71 -4.00 -15.75
C GLU A 183 -3.40 -5.19 -16.40
N LYS A 184 -2.63 -6.13 -16.96
CA LYS A 184 -3.19 -7.38 -17.50
C LYS A 184 -3.88 -8.20 -16.42
N ALA A 185 -3.27 -8.33 -15.23
CA ALA A 185 -3.88 -9.07 -14.13
C ALA A 185 -5.18 -8.41 -13.64
N ARG A 186 -5.23 -7.09 -13.54
CA ARG A 186 -6.44 -6.32 -13.18
C ARG A 186 -7.52 -6.46 -14.24
N GLN A 187 -7.17 -6.32 -15.50
CA GLN A 187 -8.09 -6.51 -16.63
C GLN A 187 -8.68 -7.93 -16.65
N ASP A 188 -7.88 -8.97 -16.41
CA ASP A 188 -8.36 -10.34 -16.33
C ASP A 188 -9.38 -10.50 -15.20
N GLY A 189 -9.13 -9.88 -14.04
CA GLY A 189 -10.06 -9.84 -12.92
C GLY A 189 -11.36 -9.11 -13.28
N LEU A 190 -11.29 -7.93 -13.89
CA LEU A 190 -12.43 -7.18 -14.37
C LEU A 190 -13.28 -8.02 -15.33
N TYR A 191 -12.64 -8.59 -16.33
CA TYR A 191 -13.34 -9.40 -17.36
C TYR A 191 -13.91 -10.69 -16.82
N SER A 192 -13.32 -11.30 -15.77
CA SER A 192 -13.88 -12.48 -15.14
C SER A 192 -15.27 -12.24 -14.54
N ILE A 193 -15.55 -10.99 -14.14
CA ILE A 193 -16.85 -10.59 -13.58
C ILE A 193 -17.82 -10.13 -14.66
N ILE A 194 -17.36 -9.32 -15.65
CA ILE A 194 -18.30 -8.70 -16.60
C ILE A 194 -18.68 -9.60 -17.78
N ARG A 195 -17.82 -10.54 -18.21
CA ARG A 195 -18.07 -11.44 -19.36
C ARG A 195 -19.37 -12.25 -19.29
N PRO A 196 -19.83 -12.75 -18.12
CA PRO A 196 -21.09 -13.46 -18.02
C PRO A 196 -22.32 -12.58 -18.32
N HIS A 197 -22.19 -11.25 -18.21
CA HIS A 197 -23.26 -10.28 -18.43
C HIS A 197 -23.31 -9.86 -19.89
N LYS A 198 -24.24 -10.49 -20.67
CA LYS A 198 -24.34 -10.32 -22.13
C LYS A 198 -24.66 -8.89 -22.58
N ASN A 199 -25.33 -8.11 -21.73
CA ASN A 199 -25.62 -6.69 -21.99
C ASN A 199 -24.37 -5.78 -21.86
N ILE A 200 -23.31 -6.20 -21.18
CA ILE A 200 -22.11 -5.38 -20.97
C ILE A 200 -21.15 -5.51 -22.16
N LYS A 201 -20.85 -4.40 -22.82
CA LYS A 201 -19.95 -4.34 -23.99
C LYS A 201 -18.80 -3.38 -23.71
N VAL A 202 -17.59 -3.91 -23.56
CA VAL A 202 -16.38 -3.06 -23.55
C VAL A 202 -16.12 -2.61 -24.99
N VAL A 203 -16.51 -1.39 -25.31
CA VAL A 203 -16.45 -0.83 -26.68
C VAL A 203 -15.12 -0.15 -26.95
N ALA A 204 -14.38 0.24 -25.91
CA ALA A 204 -13.08 0.85 -26.04
C ALA A 204 -12.15 0.52 -24.87
N VAL A 205 -10.84 0.51 -25.16
CA VAL A 205 -9.76 0.44 -24.17
C VAL A 205 -8.76 1.55 -24.53
N ALA A 206 -8.52 2.49 -23.62
CA ALA A 206 -7.62 3.60 -23.85
C ALA A 206 -6.74 3.85 -22.61
N ALA A 207 -5.43 3.93 -22.79
CA ALA A 207 -4.49 4.12 -21.67
C ALA A 207 -4.52 5.57 -21.16
N GLY A 208 -4.63 5.73 -19.83
CA GLY A 208 -4.61 7.04 -19.17
C GLY A 208 -3.31 7.37 -18.43
N GLY A 209 -2.31 6.45 -18.42
CA GLY A 209 -0.96 6.69 -17.92
C GLY A 209 -0.86 6.98 -16.41
N TYR A 210 -1.90 6.70 -15.63
CA TYR A 210 -2.02 7.09 -14.21
C TYR A 210 -1.94 8.62 -14.00
N LEU A 211 -2.35 9.42 -15.00
CA LEU A 211 -2.34 10.88 -14.96
C LEU A 211 -3.66 11.44 -15.49
N ALA A 212 -4.08 12.58 -14.94
CA ALA A 212 -5.34 13.22 -15.35
C ALA A 212 -5.30 13.75 -16.80
N ALA A 213 -4.20 14.36 -17.23
CA ALA A 213 -4.10 14.98 -18.56
C ALA A 213 -4.12 13.96 -19.71
N PRO A 214 -3.33 12.87 -19.72
CA PRO A 214 -3.46 11.82 -20.72
C PRO A 214 -4.85 11.17 -20.72
N ALA A 215 -5.42 10.93 -19.54
CA ALA A 215 -6.76 10.34 -19.41
C ALA A 215 -7.86 11.28 -19.95
N LEU A 216 -7.74 12.60 -19.75
CA LEU A 216 -8.62 13.59 -20.35
C LEU A 216 -8.62 13.45 -21.88
N LYS A 217 -7.43 13.48 -22.51
CA LYS A 217 -7.31 13.35 -23.96
C LYS A 217 -7.87 12.03 -24.47
N ALA A 218 -7.45 10.91 -23.87
CA ALA A 218 -7.92 9.58 -24.26
C ALA A 218 -9.46 9.47 -24.13
N THR A 219 -10.05 10.03 -23.07
CA THR A 219 -11.49 10.01 -22.89
C THR A 219 -12.21 10.90 -23.91
N GLN A 220 -11.69 12.07 -24.25
CA GLN A 220 -12.27 12.94 -25.28
C GLN A 220 -12.31 12.24 -26.63
N ASP A 221 -11.22 11.58 -27.03
CA ASP A 221 -11.13 10.84 -28.29
C ASP A 221 -12.19 9.71 -28.32
N ILE A 222 -12.37 8.98 -27.22
CA ILE A 222 -13.38 7.93 -27.12
C ILE A 222 -14.81 8.48 -27.10
N LEU A 223 -15.08 9.58 -26.39
CA LEU A 223 -16.41 10.17 -26.35
C LEU A 223 -16.84 10.75 -27.72
N SER A 224 -15.88 11.17 -28.55
CA SER A 224 -16.17 11.58 -29.93
C SER A 224 -16.61 10.39 -30.80
N ALA A 225 -16.03 9.19 -30.59
CA ALA A 225 -16.39 7.97 -31.31
C ALA A 225 -17.60 7.23 -30.69
N HIS A 226 -17.81 7.38 -29.39
CA HIS A 226 -18.87 6.70 -28.62
C HIS A 226 -19.61 7.70 -27.72
N PRO A 227 -20.42 8.62 -28.28
CA PRO A 227 -21.18 9.61 -27.51
C PRO A 227 -22.26 8.99 -26.63
N ASP A 228 -22.60 7.73 -26.87
CA ASP A 228 -23.56 6.90 -26.12
C ASP A 228 -22.92 5.99 -25.07
N LEU A 229 -21.69 6.32 -24.65
CA LEU A 229 -21.00 5.58 -23.59
C LEU A 229 -21.76 5.67 -22.26
N ASN A 230 -21.91 4.54 -21.56
CA ASN A 230 -22.65 4.46 -20.31
C ASN A 230 -21.76 4.42 -19.08
N VAL A 231 -20.61 3.74 -19.17
CA VAL A 231 -19.71 3.50 -18.03
C VAL A 231 -18.27 3.75 -18.43
N ILE A 232 -17.52 4.44 -17.56
CA ILE A 232 -16.06 4.50 -17.59
C ILE A 232 -15.56 3.81 -16.32
N VAL A 233 -14.67 2.81 -16.47
CA VAL A 233 -13.99 2.17 -15.37
C VAL A 233 -12.48 2.32 -15.55
N SER A 234 -11.78 2.70 -14.47
CA SER A 234 -10.35 3.05 -14.55
C SER A 234 -9.53 2.31 -13.51
N SER A 235 -8.25 2.04 -13.84
CA SER A 235 -7.27 1.49 -12.89
C SER A 235 -6.68 2.51 -11.91
N GLY A 236 -7.11 3.79 -11.96
CA GLY A 236 -6.70 4.83 -10.99
C GLY A 236 -7.65 6.01 -10.93
N ASP A 237 -7.87 6.54 -9.74
CA ASP A 237 -8.74 7.71 -9.52
C ASP A 237 -8.19 8.97 -10.21
N GLN A 238 -6.87 9.11 -10.36
CA GLN A 238 -6.23 10.22 -11.09
C GLN A 238 -6.80 10.35 -12.52
N MET A 239 -7.01 9.20 -13.16
CA MET A 239 -7.54 9.15 -14.51
C MET A 239 -9.02 9.48 -14.58
N ILE A 240 -9.78 9.16 -13.53
CA ILE A 240 -11.20 9.54 -13.44
C ILE A 240 -11.37 11.06 -13.37
N ALA A 241 -10.46 11.77 -12.71
CA ALA A 241 -10.50 13.25 -12.72
C ALA A 241 -10.41 13.81 -14.16
N GLY A 242 -9.54 13.22 -15.00
CA GLY A 242 -9.47 13.54 -16.43
C GLY A 242 -10.73 13.18 -17.20
N ALA A 243 -11.28 11.97 -16.96
CA ALA A 243 -12.52 11.50 -17.59
C ALA A 243 -13.74 12.36 -17.24
N VAL A 244 -13.86 12.79 -15.96
CA VAL A 244 -14.91 13.73 -15.53
C VAL A 244 -14.84 15.05 -16.31
N LYS A 245 -13.62 15.58 -16.47
CA LYS A 245 -13.43 16.82 -17.25
C LYS A 245 -13.77 16.62 -18.72
N ALA A 246 -13.39 15.49 -19.34
CA ALA A 246 -13.75 15.16 -20.72
C ALA A 246 -15.25 15.10 -20.92
N ALA A 247 -15.98 14.41 -20.01
CA ALA A 247 -17.43 14.32 -20.07
C ALA A 247 -18.13 15.70 -19.89
N GLN A 248 -17.57 16.57 -19.04
CA GLN A 248 -18.06 17.95 -18.90
C GLN A 248 -17.94 18.75 -20.22
N VAL A 249 -16.77 18.67 -20.87
CA VAL A 249 -16.54 19.35 -22.15
C VAL A 249 -17.46 18.82 -23.25
N ALA A 250 -17.73 17.50 -23.25
CA ALA A 250 -18.63 16.85 -24.20
C ALA A 250 -20.14 17.05 -23.91
N GLY A 251 -20.54 17.76 -22.84
CA GLY A 251 -21.96 17.91 -22.45
C GLY A 251 -22.59 16.62 -21.93
N LEU A 252 -21.76 15.67 -21.48
CA LEU A 252 -22.17 14.35 -20.97
C LEU A 252 -22.01 14.23 -19.44
N ALA A 253 -21.82 15.34 -18.76
CA ALA A 253 -21.71 15.37 -17.30
C ALA A 253 -22.96 14.74 -16.65
N GLY A 254 -22.74 13.80 -15.72
CA GLY A 254 -23.82 13.08 -15.03
C GLY A 254 -24.52 11.98 -15.84
N LYS A 255 -24.28 11.87 -17.15
CA LYS A 255 -24.84 10.83 -18.01
C LYS A 255 -24.04 9.52 -17.99
N ILE A 256 -22.75 9.61 -17.69
CA ILE A 256 -21.80 8.49 -17.69
C ILE A 256 -21.47 8.13 -16.25
N LYS A 257 -21.64 6.86 -15.85
CA LYS A 257 -21.21 6.38 -14.53
C LYS A 257 -19.73 6.10 -14.54
N MET A 258 -18.97 6.72 -13.63
CA MET A 258 -17.52 6.62 -13.58
C MET A 258 -17.05 5.90 -12.33
N TYR A 259 -16.18 4.92 -12.50
CA TYR A 259 -15.63 4.08 -11.42
C TYR A 259 -14.12 4.14 -11.42
N GLY A 260 -13.54 4.55 -10.30
CA GLY A 260 -12.10 4.67 -10.11
C GLY A 260 -11.51 3.57 -9.24
N ASN A 261 -10.22 3.71 -8.97
CA ASN A 261 -9.46 2.76 -8.18
C ASN A 261 -8.49 3.49 -7.25
N GLY A 262 -8.68 3.31 -5.95
CA GLY A 262 -7.91 3.99 -4.91
C GLY A 262 -8.77 4.53 -3.78
N CYS A 263 -9.93 5.07 -4.09
CA CYS A 263 -10.77 5.88 -3.17
C CYS A 263 -9.94 6.99 -2.51
N THR A 264 -9.27 7.77 -3.35
CA THR A 264 -8.43 8.93 -2.96
C THR A 264 -9.24 10.05 -2.31
N PHE A 265 -8.58 11.06 -1.76
CA PHE A 265 -9.26 12.24 -1.22
C PHE A 265 -10.13 12.91 -2.28
N GLU A 266 -9.64 13.07 -3.51
CA GLU A 266 -10.35 13.66 -4.64
C GLU A 266 -11.52 12.78 -5.09
N ALA A 267 -11.32 11.45 -5.19
CA ALA A 267 -12.38 10.52 -5.51
C ALA A 267 -13.53 10.58 -4.49
N LYS A 268 -13.22 10.69 -3.20
CA LYS A 268 -14.24 10.89 -2.16
C LYS A 268 -15.07 12.13 -2.43
N VAL A 269 -14.44 13.26 -2.75
CA VAL A 269 -15.15 14.52 -3.10
C VAL A 269 -16.00 14.34 -4.35
N LEU A 270 -15.45 13.74 -5.42
CA LEU A 270 -16.20 13.51 -6.67
C LEU A 270 -17.41 12.60 -6.46
N ILE A 271 -17.28 11.56 -5.63
CA ILE A 271 -18.39 10.65 -5.31
C ILE A 271 -19.47 11.39 -4.50
N GLN A 272 -19.10 12.19 -3.51
CA GLN A 272 -20.04 13.00 -2.74
C GLN A 272 -20.80 13.99 -3.61
N GLN A 273 -20.13 14.58 -4.61
CA GLN A 273 -20.71 15.48 -5.61
C GLN A 273 -21.53 14.76 -6.71
N GLY A 274 -21.52 13.42 -6.74
CA GLY A 274 -22.20 12.64 -7.79
C GLY A 274 -21.50 12.66 -9.16
N LYS A 275 -20.25 13.16 -9.24
CA LYS A 275 -19.44 13.20 -10.47
C LYS A 275 -18.69 11.88 -10.74
N GLN A 276 -18.51 11.06 -9.71
CA GLN A 276 -17.99 9.71 -9.78
C GLN A 276 -18.96 8.79 -9.04
N ALA A 277 -19.26 7.62 -9.60
CA ALA A 277 -20.26 6.69 -9.05
C ALA A 277 -19.69 5.80 -7.95
N GLY A 278 -18.38 5.52 -7.99
CA GLY A 278 -17.71 4.70 -6.97
C GLY A 278 -16.23 4.48 -7.24
N CYS A 279 -15.58 3.79 -6.29
CA CYS A 279 -14.17 3.45 -6.36
C CYS A 279 -13.89 2.13 -5.63
N THR A 280 -12.78 1.46 -5.96
CA THR A 280 -12.24 0.39 -5.12
C THR A 280 -11.22 0.98 -4.14
N VAL A 281 -11.14 0.41 -2.94
CA VAL A 281 -10.30 0.95 -1.86
C VAL A 281 -8.88 0.43 -1.96
N TYR A 282 -7.90 1.32 -1.86
CA TYR A 282 -6.51 1.02 -1.53
C TYR A 282 -6.08 1.74 -0.25
N LEU A 283 -5.21 1.09 0.52
CA LEU A 283 -4.70 1.59 1.80
C LEU A 283 -3.15 1.60 1.82
N PRO A 284 -2.50 2.41 0.96
CA PRO A 284 -1.05 2.39 0.79
C PRO A 284 -0.27 2.75 2.06
N ARG A 285 -0.73 3.73 2.84
CA ARG A 285 -0.09 4.10 4.09
C ARG A 285 -0.16 2.96 5.12
N THR A 286 -1.30 2.27 5.17
CA THR A 286 -1.47 1.08 6.00
C THR A 286 -0.58 -0.06 5.53
N GLU A 287 -0.46 -0.31 4.22
CA GLU A 287 0.45 -1.31 3.67
C GLU A 287 1.90 -1.02 4.04
N GLY A 288 2.37 0.21 3.87
CA GLY A 288 3.72 0.62 4.24
C GLY A 288 4.01 0.41 5.73
N ARG A 289 3.04 0.74 6.61
CA ARG A 289 3.15 0.45 8.06
C ARG A 289 3.25 -1.04 8.36
N LEU A 290 2.40 -1.86 7.73
CA LEU A 290 2.39 -3.30 7.94
C LEU A 290 3.71 -3.94 7.52
N VAL A 291 4.22 -3.58 6.35
CA VAL A 291 5.48 -4.12 5.84
C VAL A 291 6.63 -3.72 6.74
N VAL A 292 6.81 -2.43 7.03
CA VAL A 292 7.98 -1.97 7.81
C VAL A 292 7.91 -2.44 9.25
N GLN A 293 6.70 -2.50 9.87
CA GLN A 293 6.57 -3.06 11.22
C GLN A 293 6.97 -4.54 11.24
N ALA A 294 6.50 -5.35 10.28
CA ALA A 294 6.89 -6.76 10.20
C ALA A 294 8.41 -6.95 10.01
N LEU A 295 9.04 -6.08 9.20
CA LEU A 295 10.49 -6.10 9.00
C LEU A 295 11.25 -5.74 10.28
N VAL A 296 10.81 -4.71 11.01
CA VAL A 296 11.40 -4.33 12.31
C VAL A 296 11.26 -5.46 13.33
N ASP A 297 10.09 -6.10 13.39
CA ASP A 297 9.83 -7.22 14.28
C ASP A 297 10.72 -8.42 13.91
N ALA A 298 10.88 -8.73 12.63
CA ALA A 298 11.73 -9.80 12.14
C ALA A 298 13.21 -9.58 12.49
N VAL A 299 13.75 -8.37 12.26
CA VAL A 299 15.13 -8.01 12.64
C VAL A 299 15.36 -8.14 14.15
N ASN A 300 14.33 -7.89 14.95
CA ASN A 300 14.38 -8.03 16.43
C ASN A 300 14.10 -9.47 16.92
N GLY A 301 13.99 -10.45 16.02
CA GLY A 301 13.73 -11.86 16.37
C GLY A 301 12.29 -12.14 16.82
N LYS A 302 11.33 -11.24 16.57
CA LYS A 302 9.93 -11.35 16.99
C LYS A 302 8.96 -11.61 15.84
N GLY A 303 9.43 -11.52 14.59
CA GLY A 303 8.61 -11.61 13.40
C GLY A 303 8.34 -13.03 12.92
N LYS A 304 7.22 -13.18 12.19
CA LYS A 304 6.93 -14.38 11.40
C LYS A 304 7.31 -14.14 9.96
N THR A 305 7.69 -15.19 9.25
CA THR A 305 7.89 -15.19 7.78
C THR A 305 6.68 -15.82 7.07
N GLY A 306 6.52 -15.54 5.78
CA GLY A 306 5.45 -16.10 4.98
C GLY A 306 4.09 -15.46 5.18
N VAL A 307 4.03 -14.28 5.81
CA VAL A 307 2.78 -13.59 6.14
C VAL A 307 2.21 -12.89 4.90
N SER A 308 0.92 -13.09 4.62
CA SER A 308 0.21 -12.37 3.55
C SER A 308 -1.01 -11.67 4.12
N ILE A 309 -1.12 -10.35 3.92
CA ILE A 309 -2.18 -9.53 4.50
C ILE A 309 -2.85 -8.72 3.38
N ASP A 310 -4.16 -8.91 3.24
CA ASP A 310 -5.02 -7.94 2.55
C ASP A 310 -5.44 -6.87 3.57
N PRO A 311 -5.08 -5.60 3.38
CA PRO A 311 -5.48 -4.53 4.30
C PRO A 311 -6.92 -4.07 4.10
N THR A 312 -7.57 -4.42 3.00
CA THR A 312 -8.91 -3.95 2.63
C THR A 312 -9.98 -4.13 3.72
N PRO A 313 -10.03 -5.27 4.46
CA PRO A 313 -10.96 -5.43 5.58
C PRO A 313 -10.77 -4.45 6.75
N ARG A 314 -9.64 -3.72 6.79
CA ARG A 314 -9.40 -2.66 7.79
C ARG A 314 -10.08 -1.35 7.43
N SER A 315 -10.57 -1.22 6.20
CA SER A 315 -11.39 -0.09 5.77
C SER A 315 -12.80 -0.18 6.39
N PRO A 316 -13.37 0.91 6.92
CA PRO A 316 -14.72 0.92 7.46
C PRO A 316 -15.82 0.70 6.41
N ILE A 317 -15.44 0.71 5.12
CA ILE A 317 -16.36 0.50 3.99
C ILE A 317 -16.01 -0.78 3.19
N GLY A 318 -15.06 -1.58 3.68
CA GLY A 318 -14.55 -2.73 2.93
C GLY A 318 -13.83 -2.31 1.64
N GLY A 319 -14.01 -3.06 0.57
CA GLY A 319 -13.29 -2.86 -0.71
C GLY A 319 -13.95 -1.89 -1.69
N LEU A 320 -15.19 -1.43 -1.45
CA LEU A 320 -15.97 -0.64 -2.40
C LEU A 320 -16.51 0.64 -1.76
N GLY A 321 -16.17 1.79 -2.34
CA GLY A 321 -16.68 3.10 -2.00
C GLY A 321 -17.76 3.56 -2.99
N THR A 322 -18.92 3.94 -2.47
CA THR A 322 -20.03 4.52 -3.22
C THR A 322 -20.60 5.70 -2.46
N LYS A 323 -21.54 6.45 -3.04
CA LYS A 323 -22.18 7.58 -2.36
C LYS A 323 -22.79 7.19 -1.01
N ALA A 324 -23.27 5.94 -0.86
CA ALA A 324 -23.92 5.46 0.35
C ALA A 324 -22.95 5.29 1.55
N ASN A 325 -21.66 5.04 1.29
CA ASN A 325 -20.72 4.69 2.37
C ASN A 325 -19.41 5.48 2.37
N ILE A 326 -19.08 6.20 1.28
CA ILE A 326 -17.78 6.90 1.14
C ILE A 326 -17.51 7.93 2.25
N GLY A 327 -18.57 8.47 2.86
CA GLY A 327 -18.45 9.37 3.99
C GLY A 327 -17.67 8.80 5.16
N LYS A 328 -17.79 7.49 5.40
CA LYS A 328 -17.10 6.76 6.49
C LYS A 328 -15.61 6.51 6.20
N LEU A 329 -15.17 6.58 4.94
CA LEU A 329 -13.78 6.36 4.57
C LEU A 329 -12.93 7.58 4.92
N LYS A 330 -11.77 7.32 5.51
CA LYS A 330 -10.66 8.26 5.59
C LYS A 330 -9.62 7.85 4.54
N PRO A 331 -9.56 8.52 3.37
CA PRO A 331 -8.58 8.22 2.34
C PRO A 331 -7.14 8.31 2.86
N GLU A 332 -6.23 7.57 2.25
CA GLU A 332 -4.82 7.55 2.68
C GLU A 332 -3.88 8.29 1.72
N PHE A 333 -4.35 8.66 0.52
CA PHE A 333 -3.53 9.32 -0.50
C PHE A 333 -4.36 10.20 -1.45
N HIS A 334 -3.67 11.05 -2.18
CA HIS A 334 -4.22 11.96 -3.19
C HIS A 334 -4.15 11.36 -4.60
N SER A 335 -4.99 11.88 -5.50
CA SER A 335 -4.98 11.53 -6.93
C SER A 335 -3.87 12.24 -7.68
#